data_4f87aa30b1478e8ea1955ea5bffb232b
#
_entry.id   4f87aa30b1478e8ea1955ea5bffb232b
#
_cell.length_a   1.000
_cell.length_b   1.000
_cell.length_c   1.000
_cell.angle_alpha   90.00
_cell.angle_beta   90.00
_cell.angle_gamma   90.00
#
_symmetry.space_group_name_H-M   'P 1'
#
loop_
_entity.id
_entity.type
_entity.pdbx_description
1 polymer ?
#
loop_
_entity_poly.entity_id
_entity_poly.type
_entity_poly.pdbx_seq_one_letter_code
_entity_poly.pdbx_strand_id
1 'polypeptide(L)'
;EKVFRKLRQLRVQPSGICSDEVFIRRLYLTTMGILPTLSELDEFLESDSGHKRVLLVDRVLQRSEFIDYWAYKWSDLLIVDPAPVRQGGISPPAIRAYYKWIRDSVASNKPWDSLVRELVTAKGSTLVNGAANYWAIHQDPKEIIENLALTFLGTSMTCARGHNHPLEKWTNDQYYAFANLFSRVRGKGWGSGSGGDGKRTLVTVSTGELTQPRTGKPQRPTPLDGTPISFEDTRDRRKHLAAWLVSKENTMFARSITNRVWRNFMGIGLVEQVDDL
;
A
#
# COMPACT_ATOMS: atom_id res chain seq x y z
N GLU A 1 17.53 -0.85 -20.45
CA GLU A 1 18.68 -1.66 -20.86
C GLU A 1 18.54 -3.14 -20.47
N LYS A 2 18.20 -3.48 -19.20
CA LYS A 2 18.03 -4.88 -18.74
C LYS A 2 16.96 -5.64 -19.53
N VAL A 3 15.80 -5.02 -19.82
CA VAL A 3 14.70 -5.62 -20.59
C VAL A 3 15.16 -5.94 -22.00
N PHE A 4 15.76 -4.98 -22.70
CA PHE A 4 16.26 -5.21 -24.07
C PHE A 4 17.36 -6.29 -24.14
N ARG A 5 18.22 -6.37 -23.13
CA ARG A 5 19.20 -7.45 -23.03
C ARG A 5 18.52 -8.81 -22.92
N LYS A 6 17.47 -8.92 -22.10
CA LYS A 6 16.70 -10.16 -21.96
C LYS A 6 15.96 -10.53 -23.24
N LEU A 7 15.33 -9.56 -23.92
CA LEU A 7 14.68 -9.79 -25.21
C LEU A 7 15.66 -10.32 -26.27
N ARG A 8 16.88 -9.75 -26.33
CA ARG A 8 17.94 -10.26 -27.22
C ARG A 8 18.32 -11.70 -26.89
N GLN A 9 18.49 -12.04 -25.61
CA GLN A 9 18.78 -13.42 -25.17
C GLN A 9 17.67 -14.39 -25.60
N LEU A 10 16.42 -13.97 -25.50
CA LEU A 10 15.25 -14.76 -25.88
C LEU A 10 14.97 -14.74 -27.39
N ARG A 11 15.72 -13.97 -28.18
CA ARG A 11 15.50 -13.75 -29.61
C ARG A 11 14.09 -13.20 -29.91
N VAL A 12 13.54 -12.41 -28.98
CA VAL A 12 12.25 -11.72 -29.14
C VAL A 12 12.52 -10.31 -29.66
N GLN A 13 12.01 -10.00 -30.84
CA GLN A 13 12.11 -8.66 -31.40
C GLN A 13 11.08 -7.74 -30.76
N PRO A 14 11.49 -6.59 -30.17
CA PRO A 14 10.53 -5.61 -29.65
C PRO A 14 9.76 -4.95 -30.80
N SER A 15 8.53 -4.52 -30.49
CA SER A 15 7.74 -3.70 -31.41
C SER A 15 8.45 -2.40 -31.74
N GLY A 16 8.14 -1.79 -32.87
CA GLY A 16 8.56 -0.44 -33.19
C GLY A 16 8.03 0.59 -32.21
N ILE A 17 8.59 1.80 -32.27
CA ILE A 17 8.11 2.93 -31.48
C ILE A 17 6.72 3.32 -32.00
N CYS A 18 5.75 3.51 -31.10
CA CYS A 18 4.40 3.92 -31.46
C CYS A 18 4.37 5.34 -32.03
N SER A 19 3.31 5.67 -32.80
CA SER A 19 3.08 7.03 -33.31
C SER A 19 2.82 8.00 -32.15
N ASP A 20 2.86 9.30 -32.44
CA ASP A 20 2.65 10.36 -31.43
C ASP A 20 1.21 10.36 -30.90
N GLU A 21 0.23 10.07 -31.75
CA GLU A 21 -1.19 9.96 -31.34
C GLU A 21 -1.38 8.81 -30.33
N VAL A 22 -0.76 7.66 -30.60
CA VAL A 22 -0.80 6.52 -29.68
C VAL A 22 -0.05 6.83 -28.39
N PHE A 23 1.07 7.56 -28.48
CA PHE A 23 1.87 7.92 -27.32
C PHE A 23 1.10 8.84 -26.37
N ILE A 24 0.57 9.97 -26.84
CA ILE A 24 -0.18 10.92 -26.00
C ILE A 24 -1.41 10.25 -25.38
N ARG A 25 -2.19 9.52 -26.18
CA ARG A 25 -3.35 8.78 -25.68
C ARG A 25 -2.98 7.81 -24.53
N ARG A 26 -1.95 7.00 -24.73
CA ARG A 26 -1.50 6.04 -23.68
C ARG A 26 -0.97 6.76 -22.46
N LEU A 27 -0.17 7.79 -22.63
CA LEU A 27 0.36 8.59 -21.54
C LEU A 27 -0.77 9.11 -20.64
N TYR A 28 -1.76 9.79 -21.23
CA TYR A 28 -2.89 10.34 -20.47
C TYR A 28 -3.70 9.27 -19.74
N LEU A 29 -4.04 8.18 -20.41
CA LEU A 29 -4.81 7.08 -19.81
C LEU A 29 -4.05 6.38 -18.67
N THR A 30 -2.76 6.12 -18.84
CA THR A 30 -1.98 5.36 -17.84
C THR A 30 -1.55 6.20 -16.64
N THR A 31 -1.42 7.53 -16.83
CA THR A 31 -0.96 8.45 -15.77
C THR A 31 -2.08 9.20 -15.07
N MET A 32 -3.17 9.50 -15.78
CA MET A 32 -4.27 10.34 -15.26
C MET A 32 -5.66 9.70 -15.40
N GLY A 33 -5.78 8.58 -16.13
CA GLY A 33 -7.08 7.93 -16.36
C GLY A 33 -8.05 8.70 -17.24
N ILE A 34 -7.60 9.75 -17.94
CA ILE A 34 -8.41 10.59 -18.83
C ILE A 34 -7.81 10.61 -20.23
N LEU A 35 -8.55 11.12 -21.20
CA LEU A 35 -8.06 11.41 -22.55
C LEU A 35 -7.53 12.85 -22.63
N PRO A 36 -6.57 13.14 -23.54
CA PRO A 36 -6.22 14.53 -23.86
C PRO A 36 -7.41 15.24 -24.47
N THR A 37 -7.51 16.54 -24.29
CA THR A 37 -8.41 17.40 -25.07
C THR A 37 -7.93 17.51 -26.52
N LEU A 38 -8.80 17.90 -27.41
CA LEU A 38 -8.41 18.13 -28.83
C LEU A 38 -7.29 19.17 -28.95
N SER A 39 -7.37 20.25 -28.19
CA SER A 39 -6.33 21.29 -28.19
C SER A 39 -4.98 20.78 -27.72
N GLU A 40 -4.93 19.92 -26.66
CA GLU A 40 -3.69 19.31 -26.17
C GLU A 40 -3.11 18.32 -27.18
N LEU A 41 -3.99 17.62 -27.92
CA LEU A 41 -3.58 16.70 -28.97
C LEU A 41 -2.96 17.47 -30.13
N ASP A 42 -3.64 18.50 -30.63
CA ASP A 42 -3.17 19.32 -31.75
C ASP A 42 -1.84 20.01 -31.41
N GLU A 43 -1.73 20.67 -30.24
CA GLU A 43 -0.49 21.29 -29.73
C GLU A 43 0.69 20.30 -29.74
N PHE A 44 0.43 19.08 -29.29
CA PHE A 44 1.47 18.04 -29.21
C PHE A 44 1.88 17.52 -30.59
N LEU A 45 0.92 17.31 -31.50
CA LEU A 45 1.19 16.79 -32.83
C LEU A 45 1.91 17.82 -33.71
N GLU A 46 1.51 19.10 -33.62
CA GLU A 46 2.10 20.23 -34.39
C GLU A 46 3.50 20.62 -33.89
N SER A 47 3.91 20.15 -32.69
CA SER A 47 5.22 20.49 -32.16
C SER A 47 6.36 19.79 -32.92
N ASP A 48 7.28 20.60 -33.46
CA ASP A 48 8.49 20.14 -34.15
C ASP A 48 9.64 19.79 -33.18
N SER A 49 9.44 19.89 -31.88
CA SER A 49 10.48 19.59 -30.86
C SER A 49 10.88 18.12 -30.87
N GLY A 50 12.17 17.85 -31.08
CA GLY A 50 12.72 16.48 -30.93
C GLY A 50 12.57 15.88 -29.52
N HIS A 51 12.22 16.71 -28.53
CA HIS A 51 12.02 16.30 -27.13
C HIS A 51 10.55 16.37 -26.68
N LYS A 52 9.59 16.56 -27.59
CA LYS A 52 8.17 16.77 -27.25
C LYS A 52 7.57 15.69 -26.33
N ARG A 53 7.95 14.42 -26.50
CA ARG A 53 7.47 13.33 -25.64
C ARG A 53 7.96 13.46 -24.21
N VAL A 54 9.21 13.84 -23.99
CA VAL A 54 9.78 14.03 -22.65
C VAL A 54 9.11 15.23 -21.98
N LEU A 55 9.00 16.34 -22.68
CA LEU A 55 8.32 17.56 -22.19
C LEU A 55 6.86 17.30 -21.83
N LEU A 56 6.16 16.49 -22.62
CA LEU A 56 4.79 16.11 -22.32
C LEU A 56 4.70 15.24 -21.05
N VAL A 57 5.62 14.29 -20.85
CA VAL A 57 5.67 13.49 -19.62
C VAL A 57 5.87 14.39 -18.41
N ASP A 58 6.84 15.32 -18.44
CA ASP A 58 7.11 16.24 -17.34
C ASP A 58 5.89 17.12 -17.02
N ARG A 59 5.18 17.61 -18.06
CA ARG A 59 3.95 18.39 -17.90
C ARG A 59 2.84 17.58 -17.24
N VAL A 60 2.60 16.36 -17.69
CA VAL A 60 1.56 15.47 -17.18
C VAL A 60 1.78 15.10 -15.70
N LEU A 61 3.02 14.85 -15.29
CA LEU A 61 3.36 14.50 -13.91
C LEU A 61 3.13 15.65 -12.91
N GLN A 62 2.98 16.90 -13.38
CA GLN A 62 2.72 18.06 -12.53
C GLN A 62 1.22 18.41 -12.44
N ARG A 63 0.35 17.70 -13.14
CA ARG A 63 -1.08 18.01 -13.19
C ARG A 63 -1.82 17.52 -11.94
N SER A 64 -2.87 18.25 -11.58
CA SER A 64 -3.78 17.84 -10.48
C SER A 64 -4.45 16.50 -10.77
N GLU A 65 -4.78 16.21 -12.02
CA GLU A 65 -5.41 14.95 -12.44
C GLU A 65 -4.49 13.74 -12.24
N PHE A 66 -3.17 13.93 -12.39
CA PHE A 66 -2.18 12.92 -12.02
C PHE A 66 -2.25 12.62 -10.51
N ILE A 67 -2.27 13.67 -9.69
CA ILE A 67 -2.35 13.54 -8.24
C ILE A 67 -3.64 12.83 -7.83
N ASP A 68 -4.77 13.23 -8.40
CA ASP A 68 -6.09 12.67 -8.07
C ASP A 68 -6.21 11.21 -8.51
N TYR A 69 -5.72 10.86 -9.69
CA TYR A 69 -5.73 9.49 -10.21
C TYR A 69 -4.88 8.53 -9.36
N TRP A 70 -3.67 8.94 -9.00
CA TRP A 70 -2.80 8.11 -8.16
C TRP A 70 -3.27 8.07 -6.70
N ALA A 71 -3.83 9.17 -6.18
CA ALA A 71 -4.48 9.15 -4.87
C ALA A 71 -5.65 8.17 -4.83
N TYR A 72 -6.47 8.11 -5.89
CA TYR A 72 -7.53 7.11 -6.04
C TYR A 72 -6.97 5.69 -6.04
N LYS A 73 -5.95 5.39 -6.86
CA LYS A 73 -5.32 4.05 -6.91
C LYS A 73 -4.72 3.63 -5.57
N TRP A 74 -4.05 4.54 -4.87
CA TRP A 74 -3.52 4.24 -3.54
C TRP A 74 -4.63 4.12 -2.51
N SER A 75 -5.74 4.81 -2.67
CA SER A 75 -6.92 4.67 -1.81
C SER A 75 -7.53 3.28 -1.91
N ASP A 76 -7.64 2.73 -3.12
CA ASP A 76 -8.09 1.35 -3.33
C ASP A 76 -7.12 0.36 -2.66
N LEU A 77 -5.81 0.54 -2.86
CA LEU A 77 -4.79 -0.34 -2.27
C LEU A 77 -4.78 -0.28 -0.74
N LEU A 78 -4.98 0.91 -0.16
CA LEU A 78 -4.97 1.16 1.28
C LEU A 78 -6.37 1.06 1.91
N ILE A 79 -7.34 0.55 1.16
CA ILE A 79 -8.72 0.24 1.59
C ILE A 79 -9.38 1.46 2.24
N VAL A 80 -9.46 2.55 1.50
CA VAL A 80 -10.30 3.70 1.87
C VAL A 80 -11.75 3.34 1.54
N ASP A 81 -12.38 2.56 2.41
CA ASP A 81 -13.72 2.04 2.21
C ASP A 81 -14.76 2.83 3.02
N PRO A 82 -15.84 3.32 2.41
CA PRO A 82 -16.96 3.92 3.12
C PRO A 82 -17.86 2.89 3.86
N ALA A 83 -17.72 1.60 3.63
CA ALA A 83 -18.55 0.57 4.29
C ALA A 83 -18.44 0.60 5.82
N PRO A 84 -17.26 0.78 6.45
CA PRO A 84 -17.15 0.96 7.89
C PRO A 84 -17.95 2.14 8.45
N VAL A 85 -18.16 3.19 7.65
CA VAL A 85 -19.01 4.34 8.02
C VAL A 85 -20.46 3.89 8.20
N ARG A 86 -20.99 3.09 7.26
CA ARG A 86 -22.36 2.57 7.32
C ARG A 86 -22.57 1.59 8.48
N GLN A 87 -21.52 0.90 8.88
CA GLN A 87 -21.53 -0.05 10.01
C GLN A 87 -21.15 0.59 11.34
N GLY A 88 -21.03 1.93 11.42
CA GLY A 88 -20.64 2.63 12.64
C GLY A 88 -19.14 2.58 12.95
N GLY A 89 -18.30 2.23 11.98
CA GLY A 89 -16.86 2.06 12.17
C GLY A 89 -16.05 3.36 12.27
N ILE A 90 -16.05 4.15 11.21
CA ILE A 90 -15.36 5.45 11.15
C ILE A 90 -16.30 6.51 10.54
N SER A 91 -16.08 7.78 10.88
CA SER A 91 -16.93 8.86 10.42
C SER A 91 -16.55 9.34 9.00
N PRO A 92 -17.50 9.97 8.25
CA PRO A 92 -17.18 10.60 6.98
C PRO A 92 -16.02 11.61 7.05
N PRO A 93 -15.90 12.46 8.11
CA PRO A 93 -14.70 13.30 8.27
C PRO A 93 -13.39 12.51 8.39
N ALA A 94 -13.40 11.34 9.06
CA ALA A 94 -12.23 10.51 9.19
C ALA A 94 -11.81 9.90 7.85
N ILE A 95 -12.76 9.42 7.03
CA ILE A 95 -12.51 8.96 5.66
C ILE A 95 -11.90 10.09 4.82
N ARG A 96 -12.46 11.32 4.91
CA ARG A 96 -11.89 12.46 4.18
C ARG A 96 -10.48 12.81 4.64
N ALA A 97 -10.20 12.71 5.94
CA ALA A 97 -8.85 12.94 6.48
C ALA A 97 -7.86 11.88 5.96
N TYR A 98 -8.31 10.61 5.83
CA TYR A 98 -7.50 9.53 5.27
C TYR A 98 -7.19 9.76 3.79
N TYR A 99 -8.21 10.00 2.97
CA TYR A 99 -8.02 10.31 1.56
C TYR A 99 -7.12 11.54 1.35
N LYS A 100 -7.35 12.60 2.14
CA LYS A 100 -6.53 13.81 2.08
C LYS A 100 -5.05 13.49 2.38
N TRP A 101 -4.76 12.68 3.39
CA TRP A 101 -3.38 12.28 3.70
C TRP A 101 -2.73 11.51 2.54
N ILE A 102 -3.46 10.61 1.89
CA ILE A 102 -2.98 9.88 0.70
C ILE A 102 -2.71 10.86 -0.44
N ARG A 103 -3.67 11.73 -0.74
CA ARG A 103 -3.55 12.72 -1.80
C ARG A 103 -2.37 13.69 -1.60
N ASP A 104 -2.20 14.19 -0.38
CA ASP A 104 -1.08 15.07 -0.01
C ASP A 104 0.27 14.33 -0.14
N SER A 105 0.30 13.05 0.17
CA SER A 105 1.48 12.21 0.01
C SER A 105 1.86 12.03 -1.46
N VAL A 106 0.89 11.86 -2.36
CA VAL A 106 1.11 11.84 -3.82
C VAL A 106 1.56 13.20 -4.31
N ALA A 107 0.87 14.28 -3.92
CA ALA A 107 1.17 15.64 -4.35
C ALA A 107 2.60 16.09 -3.97
N SER A 108 3.07 15.65 -2.79
CA SER A 108 4.44 15.94 -2.33
C SER A 108 5.48 14.94 -2.85
N ASN A 109 5.09 14.01 -3.71
CA ASN A 109 5.93 12.89 -4.16
C ASN A 109 6.64 12.20 -3.00
N LYS A 110 5.89 11.93 -1.90
CA LYS A 110 6.44 11.29 -0.70
C LYS A 110 7.04 9.93 -1.05
N PRO A 111 8.30 9.64 -0.69
CA PRO A 111 8.90 8.32 -0.91
C PRO A 111 8.04 7.21 -0.31
N TRP A 112 7.89 6.09 -1.03
CA TRP A 112 7.01 4.99 -0.64
C TRP A 112 7.37 4.38 0.72
N ASP A 113 8.65 4.24 1.01
CA ASP A 113 9.15 3.78 2.31
C ASP A 113 8.75 4.73 3.45
N SER A 114 8.81 6.04 3.21
CA SER A 114 8.41 7.06 4.17
C SER A 114 6.89 7.03 4.40
N LEU A 115 6.09 6.88 3.34
CA LEU A 115 4.63 6.74 3.42
C LEU A 115 4.26 5.51 4.26
N VAL A 116 4.86 4.35 3.98
CA VAL A 116 4.57 3.11 4.68
C VAL A 116 5.04 3.17 6.14
N ARG A 117 6.20 3.76 6.42
CA ARG A 117 6.68 3.98 7.78
C ARG A 117 5.71 4.85 8.59
N GLU A 118 5.23 5.95 8.00
CA GLU A 118 4.25 6.83 8.62
C GLU A 118 2.92 6.11 8.88
N LEU A 119 2.43 5.36 7.89
CA LEU A 119 1.20 4.57 8.01
C LEU A 119 1.29 3.54 9.13
N VAL A 120 2.35 2.72 9.13
CA VAL A 120 2.52 1.61 10.07
C VAL A 120 2.66 2.11 11.51
N THR A 121 3.29 3.26 11.72
CA THR A 121 3.50 3.82 13.06
C THR A 121 2.46 4.87 13.47
N ALA A 122 1.44 5.10 12.64
CA ALA A 122 0.42 6.12 12.90
C ALA A 122 -0.30 5.91 14.24
N LYS A 123 -0.58 7.01 14.93
CA LYS A 123 -1.33 7.05 16.18
C LYS A 123 -2.00 8.40 16.38
N GLY A 124 -2.87 8.48 17.39
CA GLY A 124 -3.64 9.68 17.67
C GLY A 124 -5.02 9.66 17.00
N SER A 125 -5.61 10.83 16.89
CA SER A 125 -6.97 11.00 16.37
C SER A 125 -7.06 10.74 14.88
N THR A 126 -8.04 9.93 14.46
CA THR A 126 -8.38 9.67 13.05
C THR A 126 -8.83 10.90 12.26
N LEU A 127 -9.25 11.96 12.95
CA LEU A 127 -9.66 13.23 12.33
C LEU A 127 -8.46 14.14 12.04
N VAL A 128 -7.37 14.00 12.82
CA VAL A 128 -6.16 14.83 12.71
C VAL A 128 -5.04 14.13 11.95
N ASN A 129 -4.83 12.86 12.28
CA ASN A 129 -3.84 12.02 11.61
C ASN A 129 -4.54 11.09 10.62
N GLY A 130 -4.53 11.45 9.35
CA GLY A 130 -5.19 10.67 8.30
C GLY A 130 -4.69 9.22 8.22
N ALA A 131 -3.37 9.00 8.36
CA ALA A 131 -2.77 7.67 8.33
C ALA A 131 -3.30 6.72 9.43
N ALA A 132 -3.76 7.28 10.57
CA ALA A 132 -4.32 6.49 11.66
C ALA A 132 -5.63 5.75 11.28
N ASN A 133 -6.30 6.18 10.21
CA ASN A 133 -7.53 5.56 9.75
C ASN A 133 -7.33 4.13 9.21
N TYR A 134 -6.18 3.80 8.67
CA TYR A 134 -5.85 2.44 8.28
C TYR A 134 -6.07 1.44 9.44
N TRP A 135 -5.63 1.81 10.64
CA TRP A 135 -5.78 1.00 11.85
C TRP A 135 -7.17 1.07 12.48
N ALA A 136 -7.91 2.13 12.20
CA ALA A 136 -9.30 2.25 12.67
C ALA A 136 -10.25 1.38 11.85
N ILE A 137 -9.92 1.12 10.59
CA ILE A 137 -10.67 0.22 9.71
C ILE A 137 -10.41 -1.23 10.11
N HIS A 138 -9.15 -1.60 10.32
CA HIS A 138 -8.73 -2.95 10.71
C HIS A 138 -8.38 -2.97 12.20
N GLN A 139 -9.15 -3.67 13.01
CA GLN A 139 -8.97 -3.73 14.46
C GLN A 139 -8.48 -5.09 14.98
N ASP A 140 -8.75 -6.17 14.26
CA ASP A 140 -8.20 -7.49 14.58
C ASP A 140 -6.75 -7.57 14.07
N PRO A 141 -5.77 -7.85 14.94
CA PRO A 141 -4.37 -8.05 14.53
C PRO A 141 -4.17 -9.04 13.39
N LYS A 142 -5.05 -10.03 13.26
CA LYS A 142 -4.99 -11.03 12.18
C LYS A 142 -5.37 -10.43 10.83
N GLU A 143 -6.45 -9.66 10.79
CA GLU A 143 -6.87 -8.95 9.56
C GLU A 143 -5.83 -7.92 9.14
N ILE A 144 -5.22 -7.25 10.12
CA ILE A 144 -4.15 -6.27 9.87
C ILE A 144 -2.98 -6.92 9.15
N ILE A 145 -2.46 -8.04 9.64
CA ILE A 145 -1.28 -8.67 9.02
C ILE A 145 -1.59 -9.29 7.65
N GLU A 146 -2.79 -9.85 7.48
CA GLU A 146 -3.23 -10.39 6.21
C GLU A 146 -3.26 -9.27 5.15
N ASN A 147 -3.88 -8.13 5.48
CA ASN A 147 -3.92 -6.98 4.59
C ASN A 147 -2.53 -6.36 4.36
N LEU A 148 -1.72 -6.21 5.41
CA LEU A 148 -0.38 -5.64 5.31
C LEU A 148 0.54 -6.51 4.44
N ALA A 149 0.50 -7.83 4.62
CA ALA A 149 1.29 -8.77 3.82
C ALA A 149 0.88 -8.72 2.34
N LEU A 150 -0.41 -8.71 2.06
CA LEU A 150 -0.94 -8.60 0.72
C LEU A 150 -0.54 -7.26 0.06
N THR A 151 -0.74 -6.16 0.77
CA THR A 151 -0.53 -4.79 0.26
C THR A 151 0.94 -4.48 0.04
N PHE A 152 1.80 -4.75 1.03
CA PHE A 152 3.19 -4.28 1.04
C PHE A 152 4.23 -5.35 0.74
N LEU A 153 3.88 -6.62 0.88
CA LEU A 153 4.81 -7.73 0.65
C LEU A 153 4.43 -8.58 -0.57
N GLY A 154 3.19 -8.43 -1.09
CA GLY A 154 2.70 -9.22 -2.21
C GLY A 154 2.65 -10.71 -1.87
N THR A 155 2.25 -11.06 -0.64
CA THR A 155 2.10 -12.44 -0.21
C THR A 155 0.84 -12.62 0.63
N SER A 156 0.11 -13.72 0.40
CA SER A 156 -1.08 -14.06 1.16
C SER A 156 -0.70 -14.85 2.42
N MET A 157 -1.21 -14.40 3.57
CA MET A 157 -1.00 -15.07 4.86
C MET A 157 -2.23 -15.81 5.37
N THR A 158 -3.34 -15.76 4.65
CA THR A 158 -4.65 -16.25 5.13
C THR A 158 -4.63 -17.75 5.46
N CYS A 159 -3.98 -18.58 4.65
CA CYS A 159 -3.86 -20.01 4.92
C CYS A 159 -3.06 -20.30 6.20
N ALA A 160 -2.02 -19.49 6.48
CA ALA A 160 -1.17 -19.66 7.66
C ALA A 160 -1.91 -19.37 8.98
N ARG A 161 -3.09 -18.75 8.93
CA ARG A 161 -3.97 -18.54 10.09
C ARG A 161 -4.46 -19.84 10.72
N GLY A 162 -4.81 -20.85 9.91
CA GLY A 162 -5.35 -22.12 10.39
C GLY A 162 -4.33 -23.26 10.49
N HIS A 163 -3.39 -23.30 9.58
CA HIS A 163 -2.35 -24.34 9.47
C HIS A 163 -1.11 -23.76 8.77
N ASN A 164 -0.03 -24.52 8.65
CA ASN A 164 1.11 -24.09 7.86
C ASN A 164 0.68 -23.91 6.39
N HIS A 165 1.18 -22.85 5.75
CA HIS A 165 0.79 -22.54 4.38
C HIS A 165 1.15 -23.71 3.44
N PRO A 166 0.24 -24.19 2.60
CA PRO A 166 0.46 -25.41 1.81
C PRO A 166 1.48 -25.22 0.67
N LEU A 167 1.61 -24.01 0.15
CA LEU A 167 2.46 -23.70 -1.01
C LEU A 167 3.62 -22.76 -0.64
N GLU A 168 3.43 -21.93 0.39
CA GLU A 168 4.41 -20.95 0.82
C GLU A 168 5.16 -21.44 2.08
N LYS A 169 6.32 -20.84 2.36
CA LYS A 169 7.14 -21.20 3.53
C LYS A 169 6.55 -20.79 4.88
N TRP A 170 5.42 -20.06 4.90
CA TRP A 170 4.87 -19.46 6.10
C TRP A 170 4.17 -20.48 6.99
N THR A 171 4.61 -20.56 8.24
CA THR A 171 4.01 -21.43 9.25
C THR A 171 2.95 -20.72 10.07
N ASN A 172 2.07 -21.50 10.72
CA ASN A 172 1.10 -20.97 11.67
C ASN A 172 1.77 -20.20 12.82
N ASP A 173 2.93 -20.67 13.29
CA ASP A 173 3.69 -19.98 14.34
C ASP A 173 4.19 -18.62 13.89
N GLN A 174 4.73 -18.51 12.66
CA GLN A 174 5.14 -17.23 12.05
C GLN A 174 3.96 -16.26 11.85
N TYR A 175 2.79 -16.78 11.47
CA TYR A 175 1.58 -15.99 11.36
C TYR A 175 1.23 -15.30 12.69
N TYR A 176 1.15 -16.06 13.79
CA TYR A 176 0.83 -15.50 15.10
C TYR A 176 1.96 -14.64 15.68
N ALA A 177 3.20 -14.94 15.38
CA ALA A 177 4.34 -14.07 15.71
C ALA A 177 4.24 -12.70 15.02
N PHE A 178 3.90 -12.71 13.75
CA PHE A 178 3.70 -11.48 12.96
C PHE A 178 2.48 -10.69 13.47
N ALA A 179 1.36 -11.34 13.74
CA ALA A 179 0.16 -10.71 14.31
C ALA A 179 0.42 -10.08 15.69
N ASN A 180 1.31 -10.66 16.50
CA ASN A 180 1.68 -10.11 17.80
C ASN A 180 2.42 -8.76 17.74
N LEU A 181 2.91 -8.34 16.58
CA LEU A 181 3.41 -6.97 16.39
C LEU A 181 2.31 -5.91 16.55
N PHE A 182 1.05 -6.30 16.36
CA PHE A 182 -0.12 -5.43 16.43
C PHE A 182 -1.01 -5.67 17.64
N SER A 183 -0.74 -6.71 18.42
CA SER A 183 -1.58 -7.10 19.55
C SER A 183 -1.74 -6.03 20.64
N ARG A 184 -0.87 -5.02 20.64
CA ARG A 184 -0.88 -3.88 21.59
C ARG A 184 -1.43 -2.58 21.00
N VAL A 185 -1.98 -2.60 19.80
CA VAL A 185 -2.65 -1.43 19.20
C VAL A 185 -4.13 -1.45 19.60
N ARG A 186 -4.65 -0.32 20.01
CA ARG A 186 -6.05 -0.17 20.44
C ARG A 186 -6.65 1.09 19.84
N GLY A 187 -7.84 0.98 19.27
CA GLY A 187 -8.68 2.11 18.90
C GLY A 187 -9.61 2.47 20.07
N LYS A 188 -9.44 3.66 20.65
CA LYS A 188 -10.35 4.21 21.64
C LYS A 188 -11.34 5.15 20.97
N GLY A 189 -12.58 5.18 21.44
CA GLY A 189 -13.66 6.02 20.93
C GLY A 189 -14.81 5.20 20.38
N TRP A 190 -15.91 5.86 20.11
CA TRP A 190 -17.14 5.26 19.64
C TRP A 190 -17.26 5.41 18.13
N GLY A 191 -17.80 4.40 17.46
CA GLY A 191 -18.15 4.50 16.06
C GLY A 191 -19.26 5.54 15.82
N SER A 192 -19.57 5.84 14.58
CA SER A 192 -20.59 6.83 14.17
C SER A 192 -22.03 6.38 14.40
N GLY A 193 -22.28 5.23 15.06
CA GLY A 193 -23.61 4.74 15.42
C GLY A 193 -24.07 5.28 16.78
N SER A 194 -25.39 5.40 16.99
CA SER A 194 -26.06 5.64 18.28
C SER A 194 -25.41 6.69 19.20
N GLY A 195 -25.09 7.88 18.68
CA GLY A 195 -24.62 9.02 19.48
C GLY A 195 -23.08 9.17 19.55
N GLY A 196 -22.32 8.37 18.84
CA GLY A 196 -20.87 8.56 18.70
C GLY A 196 -20.52 9.59 17.62
N ASP A 197 -19.41 10.34 17.82
CA ASP A 197 -18.87 11.31 16.86
C ASP A 197 -18.05 10.66 15.73
N GLY A 198 -17.94 9.33 15.76
CA GLY A 198 -17.13 8.55 14.81
C GLY A 198 -15.62 8.81 14.90
N LYS A 199 -15.19 9.55 15.92
CA LYS A 199 -13.79 9.82 16.20
C LYS A 199 -13.17 8.62 16.89
N ARG A 200 -12.06 8.17 16.38
CA ARG A 200 -11.23 7.17 17.06
C ARG A 200 -9.85 7.74 17.35
N THR A 201 -9.28 7.28 18.44
CA THR A 201 -7.90 7.63 18.82
C THR A 201 -7.11 6.35 18.96
N LEU A 202 -6.10 6.19 18.12
CA LEU A 202 -5.20 5.04 18.18
C LEU A 202 -4.14 5.25 19.26
N VAL A 203 -4.02 4.27 20.11
CA VAL A 203 -3.04 4.21 21.19
C VAL A 203 -2.34 2.87 21.19
N THR A 204 -1.15 2.83 21.77
CA THR A 204 -0.45 1.59 22.09
C THR A 204 -0.52 1.36 23.60
N VAL A 205 -0.72 0.11 23.99
CA VAL A 205 -0.71 -0.33 25.39
C VAL A 205 0.53 -1.19 25.66
N SER A 206 0.93 -1.29 26.93
CA SER A 206 2.15 -2.01 27.33
C SER A 206 1.99 -3.53 27.37
N THR A 207 0.74 -4.01 27.44
CA THR A 207 0.41 -5.44 27.59
C THR A 207 -0.66 -5.87 26.60
N GLY A 208 -0.81 -7.16 26.46
CA GLY A 208 -1.81 -7.80 25.58
C GLY A 208 -1.12 -8.54 24.44
N GLU A 209 -1.16 -9.87 24.52
CA GLU A 209 -0.60 -10.75 23.52
C GLU A 209 -1.71 -11.52 22.81
N LEU A 210 -1.52 -11.79 21.54
CA LEU A 210 -2.39 -12.66 20.77
C LEU A 210 -1.97 -14.10 21.02
N THR A 211 -2.87 -14.90 21.60
CA THR A 211 -2.65 -16.32 21.83
C THR A 211 -2.91 -17.13 20.57
N GLN A 212 -1.99 -18.02 20.23
CA GLN A 212 -2.17 -18.99 19.16
C GLN A 212 -3.15 -20.07 19.60
N PRO A 213 -4.29 -20.29 18.91
CA PRO A 213 -5.30 -21.24 19.37
C PRO A 213 -4.80 -22.68 19.50
N ARG A 214 -3.91 -23.12 18.61
CA ARG A 214 -3.40 -24.48 18.56
C ARG A 214 -2.54 -24.86 19.77
N THR A 215 -1.75 -23.91 20.28
CA THR A 215 -0.81 -24.15 21.38
C THR A 215 -1.27 -23.58 22.73
N GLY A 216 -2.28 -22.70 22.71
CA GLY A 216 -2.71 -21.94 23.88
C GLY A 216 -1.68 -20.91 24.38
N LYS A 217 -0.60 -20.67 23.62
CA LYS A 217 0.51 -19.76 24.00
C LYS A 217 0.69 -18.66 22.95
N PRO A 218 1.13 -17.45 23.37
CA PRO A 218 1.49 -16.42 22.42
C PRO A 218 2.85 -16.73 21.76
N GLN A 219 2.97 -16.38 20.47
CA GLN A 219 4.26 -16.41 19.77
C GLN A 219 4.97 -15.06 19.96
N ARG A 220 6.30 -15.07 20.07
CA ARG A 220 7.11 -13.84 20.21
C ARG A 220 6.87 -12.91 19.00
N PRO A 221 6.62 -11.61 19.21
CA PRO A 221 6.39 -10.68 18.11
C PRO A 221 7.59 -10.65 17.15
N THR A 222 7.38 -11.07 15.91
CA THR A 222 8.46 -11.24 14.92
C THR A 222 7.98 -10.83 13.54
N PRO A 223 8.69 -9.95 12.81
CA PRO A 223 8.44 -9.75 11.38
C PRO A 223 8.72 -11.04 10.59
N LEU A 224 8.13 -11.19 9.41
CA LEU A 224 8.41 -12.34 8.54
C LEU A 224 9.91 -12.38 8.18
N ASP A 225 10.56 -13.52 8.44
CA ASP A 225 12.03 -13.69 8.30
C ASP A 225 12.88 -12.65 9.08
N GLY A 226 12.26 -11.95 10.03
CA GLY A 226 12.93 -10.92 10.83
C GLY A 226 13.34 -11.38 12.22
N THR A 227 13.86 -10.43 13.01
CA THR A 227 14.32 -10.69 14.38
C THR A 227 13.16 -10.58 15.38
N PRO A 228 12.99 -11.52 16.32
CA PRO A 228 11.96 -11.46 17.35
C PRO A 228 12.20 -10.35 18.37
N ILE A 229 11.11 -9.77 18.87
CA ILE A 229 11.11 -8.82 19.98
C ILE A 229 10.73 -9.55 21.27
N SER A 230 11.30 -9.15 22.41
CA SER A 230 10.88 -9.66 23.72
C SER A 230 9.43 -9.26 24.04
N PHE A 231 8.70 -10.12 24.75
CA PHE A 231 7.38 -9.75 25.29
C PHE A 231 7.46 -8.61 26.32
N GLU A 232 8.58 -8.50 27.01
CA GLU A 232 8.84 -7.47 28.02
C GLU A 232 9.19 -6.11 27.42
N ASP A 233 9.46 -6.05 26.09
CA ASP A 233 9.69 -4.79 25.42
C ASP A 233 8.39 -3.97 25.39
N THR A 234 8.37 -2.85 26.07
CA THR A 234 7.23 -1.94 26.18
C THR A 234 7.14 -0.92 25.04
N ARG A 235 8.15 -0.87 24.19
CA ARG A 235 8.16 0.06 23.02
C ARG A 235 7.09 -0.34 22.02
N ASP A 236 6.66 0.63 21.23
CA ASP A 236 5.71 0.39 20.12
C ASP A 236 6.35 -0.56 19.09
N ARG A 237 5.89 -1.81 19.08
CA ARG A 237 6.37 -2.90 18.21
C ARG A 237 6.28 -2.57 16.72
N ARG A 238 5.37 -1.66 16.35
CA ARG A 238 5.21 -1.22 14.96
C ARG A 238 6.42 -0.44 14.46
N LYS A 239 7.21 0.19 15.34
CA LYS A 239 8.46 0.84 14.94
C LYS A 239 9.49 -0.18 14.45
N HIS A 240 9.57 -1.34 15.12
CA HIS A 240 10.44 -2.43 14.69
C HIS A 240 9.97 -3.01 13.35
N LEU A 241 8.66 -3.25 13.22
CA LEU A 241 8.07 -3.68 11.96
C LEU A 241 8.32 -2.69 10.82
N ALA A 242 8.10 -1.40 11.04
CA ALA A 242 8.31 -0.38 10.02
C ALA A 242 9.79 -0.30 9.57
N ALA A 243 10.72 -0.47 10.50
CA ALA A 243 12.15 -0.54 10.17
C ALA A 243 12.47 -1.76 9.31
N TRP A 244 11.92 -2.93 9.65
CA TRP A 244 12.10 -4.16 8.88
C TRP A 244 11.43 -4.08 7.50
N LEU A 245 10.19 -3.57 7.40
CA LEU A 245 9.47 -3.46 6.13
C LEU A 245 10.27 -2.74 5.06
N VAL A 246 10.89 -1.62 5.43
CA VAL A 246 11.64 -0.77 4.49
C VAL A 246 13.14 -1.05 4.48
N SER A 247 13.59 -2.12 5.14
CA SER A 247 15.00 -2.49 5.14
C SER A 247 15.42 -3.02 3.77
N LYS A 248 16.71 -2.86 3.43
CA LYS A 248 17.27 -3.35 2.16
C LYS A 248 17.27 -4.88 2.07
N GLU A 249 17.26 -5.55 3.20
CA GLU A 249 17.19 -7.01 3.32
C GLU A 249 15.80 -7.54 3.00
N ASN A 250 14.75 -6.72 3.16
CA ASN A 250 13.38 -7.09 2.80
C ASN A 250 13.11 -6.83 1.32
N THR A 251 13.46 -7.81 0.49
CA THR A 251 13.25 -7.70 -0.96
C THR A 251 11.78 -7.76 -1.38
N MET A 252 10.89 -8.34 -0.56
CA MET A 252 9.45 -8.45 -0.86
C MET A 252 8.82 -7.06 -0.98
N PHE A 253 9.15 -6.14 -0.09
CA PHE A 253 8.63 -4.77 -0.10
C PHE A 253 8.91 -4.05 -1.43
N ALA A 254 10.16 -4.05 -1.87
CA ALA A 254 10.55 -3.41 -3.12
C ALA A 254 9.94 -4.09 -4.35
N ARG A 255 9.87 -5.44 -4.35
CA ARG A 255 9.26 -6.22 -5.43
C ARG A 255 7.77 -5.94 -5.57
N SER A 256 7.04 -5.93 -4.46
CA SER A 256 5.58 -5.69 -4.44
C SER A 256 5.23 -4.36 -5.10
N ILE A 257 5.80 -3.25 -4.62
CA ILE A 257 5.47 -1.93 -5.20
C ILE A 257 5.95 -1.80 -6.65
N THR A 258 7.12 -2.33 -6.98
CA THR A 258 7.64 -2.31 -8.35
C THR A 258 6.71 -3.05 -9.30
N ASN A 259 6.25 -4.24 -8.92
CA ASN A 259 5.35 -5.05 -9.75
C ASN A 259 3.99 -4.36 -9.95
N ARG A 260 3.43 -3.72 -8.91
CA ARG A 260 2.16 -2.98 -9.01
C ARG A 260 2.28 -1.77 -9.93
N VAL A 261 3.34 -0.97 -9.80
CA VAL A 261 3.59 0.18 -10.68
C VAL A 261 3.85 -0.28 -12.11
N TRP A 262 4.66 -1.33 -12.29
CA TRP A 262 4.89 -1.92 -13.60
C TRP A 262 3.59 -2.37 -14.27
N ARG A 263 2.73 -3.10 -13.56
CA ARG A 263 1.42 -3.54 -14.07
C ARG A 263 0.56 -2.36 -14.53
N ASN A 264 0.58 -1.24 -13.82
CA ASN A 264 -0.19 -0.06 -14.20
C ASN A 264 0.21 0.47 -15.59
N PHE A 265 1.51 0.49 -15.89
CA PHE A 265 2.01 1.02 -17.16
C PHE A 265 2.06 -0.01 -18.29
N MET A 266 2.26 -1.27 -17.97
CA MET A 266 2.45 -2.34 -18.97
C MET A 266 1.22 -3.23 -19.17
N GLY A 267 0.17 -3.06 -18.34
CA GLY A 267 -1.05 -3.86 -18.37
C GLY A 267 -0.96 -5.21 -17.67
N ILE A 268 0.25 -5.79 -17.59
CA ILE A 268 0.57 -7.04 -16.88
C ILE A 268 1.76 -6.83 -15.97
N GLY A 269 1.79 -7.48 -14.80
CA GLY A 269 2.92 -7.45 -13.87
C GLY A 269 4.14 -8.20 -14.39
N LEU A 270 5.31 -7.94 -13.80
CA LEU A 270 6.49 -8.80 -13.99
C LEU A 270 6.22 -10.20 -13.43
N VAL A 271 5.46 -10.27 -12.34
CA VAL A 271 4.72 -11.43 -11.87
C VAL A 271 3.25 -11.11 -12.04
N GLU A 272 2.50 -11.98 -12.71
CA GLU A 272 1.11 -11.70 -13.11
C GLU A 272 0.20 -11.49 -11.90
N GLN A 273 0.33 -12.34 -10.90
CA GLN A 273 -0.36 -12.24 -9.61
C GLN A 273 0.34 -11.20 -8.74
N VAL A 274 -0.15 -9.95 -8.73
CA VAL A 274 0.50 -8.85 -7.98
C VAL A 274 0.45 -9.02 -6.46
N ASP A 275 -0.41 -9.87 -5.98
CA ASP A 275 -0.65 -10.16 -4.56
C ASP A 275 -0.03 -11.50 -4.12
N ASP A 276 0.72 -12.16 -5.01
CA ASP A 276 1.35 -13.47 -4.79
C ASP A 276 2.68 -13.53 -5.57
N LEU A 277 3.75 -12.92 -5.00
CA LEU A 277 5.06 -12.68 -5.63
C LEU A 277 6.09 -13.77 -5.33
#